data_deef7e213b77a1cf92baef13c6ab7533
#
_entry.id   deef7e213b77a1cf92baef13c6ab7533
#
_cell.length_a   1.000
_cell.length_b   1.000
_cell.length_c   1.000
_cell.angle_alpha   90.00
_cell.angle_beta   90.00
_cell.angle_gamma   90.00
#
_symmetry.space_group_name_H-M   'P 1'
#
loop_
_entity.id
_entity.type
_entity.pdbx_description
1 polymer ?
#
loop_
_entity_poly.entity_id
_entity_poly.type
_entity_poly.pdbx_seq_one_letter_code
_entity_poly.pdbx_strand_id
1 'polypeptide(L)'
;MSLLEVFYSLYKKRWNDITDAIIQEMGAPKDFASKLQTGTGASHTKSFIRYLKEFEFEKPLGDHAKNQRIIYEPKGVCALITPWNWPINQVTLKVIPALASGCTMILKPSELAPLSAMIIAELIDEAKFPKGVFNLVNGDGEITGDALTSHPDVNMISF
;
A
#
# COMPACT_ATOMS: atom_id res chain seq x y z
N MET A 1 17.55 9.15 3.23
CA MET A 1 16.79 8.12 2.47
C MET A 1 15.37 8.18 3.00
N SER A 2 14.35 8.28 2.13
CA SER A 2 12.95 8.29 2.57
C SER A 2 12.54 6.89 3.06
N LEU A 3 11.49 6.80 3.90
CA LEU A 3 10.99 5.50 4.39
C LEU A 3 10.58 4.57 3.23
N LEU A 4 10.01 5.12 2.16
CA LEU A 4 9.68 4.33 0.96
C LEU A 4 10.92 3.82 0.21
N GLU A 5 12.04 4.54 0.22
CA GLU A 5 13.30 4.04 -0.35
C GLU A 5 13.88 2.90 0.51
N VAL A 6 13.76 2.99 1.85
CA VAL A 6 14.11 1.89 2.75
C VAL A 6 13.23 0.67 2.48
N PHE A 7 11.91 0.86 2.47
CA PHE A 7 10.94 -0.19 2.14
C PHE A 7 11.27 -0.86 0.80
N TYR A 8 11.52 -0.08 -0.25
CA TYR A 8 11.88 -0.61 -1.57
C TYR A 8 13.16 -1.46 -1.55
N SER A 9 14.15 -1.05 -0.76
CA SER A 9 15.38 -1.82 -0.59
C SER A 9 15.14 -3.15 0.10
N LEU A 10 14.32 -3.15 1.16
CA LEU A 10 13.90 -4.36 1.90
C LEU A 10 13.04 -5.27 1.03
N TYR A 11 12.09 -4.73 0.28
CA TYR A 11 11.27 -5.46 -0.68
C TYR A 11 12.13 -6.26 -1.67
N LYS A 12 13.17 -5.65 -2.22
CA LYS A 12 14.09 -6.34 -3.14
C LYS A 12 14.87 -7.46 -2.46
N LYS A 13 15.23 -7.33 -1.19
CA LYS A 13 15.91 -8.39 -0.43
C LYS A 13 14.98 -9.59 -0.17
N ARG A 14 13.68 -9.32 0.06
CA ARG A 14 12.66 -10.34 0.33
C ARG A 14 11.92 -10.79 -0.95
N TRP A 15 12.50 -10.55 -2.14
CA TRP A 15 11.89 -10.88 -3.43
C TRP A 15 11.41 -12.33 -3.53
N ASN A 16 12.27 -13.27 -3.14
CA ASN A 16 11.94 -14.69 -3.21
C ASN A 16 10.84 -15.06 -2.21
N ASP A 17 10.88 -14.52 -1.01
CA ASP A 17 9.85 -14.79 0.01
C ASP A 17 8.47 -14.34 -0.47
N ILE A 18 8.39 -13.14 -1.07
CA ILE A 18 7.15 -12.63 -1.66
C ILE A 18 6.69 -13.51 -2.82
N THR A 19 7.62 -13.92 -3.69
CA THR A 19 7.33 -14.80 -4.82
C THR A 19 6.79 -16.15 -4.35
N ASP A 20 7.43 -16.75 -3.35
CA ASP A 20 7.04 -18.05 -2.81
C ASP A 20 5.68 -17.97 -2.10
N ALA A 21 5.40 -16.88 -1.37
CA ALA A 21 4.09 -16.62 -0.80
C ALA A 21 3.00 -16.56 -1.87
N ILE A 22 3.22 -15.84 -2.96
CA ILE A 22 2.27 -15.74 -4.09
C ILE A 22 2.03 -17.12 -4.72
N ILE A 23 3.08 -17.92 -4.90
CA ILE A 23 2.93 -19.28 -5.42
C ILE A 23 2.07 -20.13 -4.48
N GLN A 24 2.33 -20.04 -3.18
CA GLN A 24 1.62 -20.83 -2.17
C GLN A 24 0.15 -20.43 -2.04
N GLU A 25 -0.17 -19.14 -2.04
CA GLU A 25 -1.53 -18.64 -1.79
C GLU A 25 -2.44 -18.66 -3.01
N MET A 26 -1.90 -18.49 -4.23
CA MET A 26 -2.73 -18.45 -5.44
C MET A 26 -2.37 -19.49 -6.52
N GLY A 27 -1.36 -20.30 -6.29
CA GLY A 27 -0.95 -21.32 -7.27
C GLY A 27 -0.32 -20.77 -8.55
N ALA A 28 0.23 -19.53 -8.51
CA ALA A 28 0.82 -18.90 -9.69
C ALA A 28 2.06 -19.65 -10.19
N PRO A 29 2.26 -19.80 -11.51
CA PRO A 29 3.51 -20.30 -12.06
C PRO A 29 4.69 -19.44 -11.61
N LYS A 30 5.82 -20.08 -11.28
CA LYS A 30 7.00 -19.41 -10.67
C LYS A 30 7.46 -18.16 -11.43
N ASP A 31 7.60 -18.26 -12.74
CA ASP A 31 8.04 -17.15 -13.57
C ASP A 31 7.03 -15.99 -13.57
N PHE A 32 5.75 -16.30 -13.59
CA PHE A 32 4.68 -15.32 -13.50
C PHE A 32 4.66 -14.65 -12.12
N ALA A 33 4.73 -15.44 -11.04
CA ALA A 33 4.78 -14.92 -9.68
C ALA A 33 5.99 -13.97 -9.48
N SER A 34 7.18 -14.39 -9.92
CA SER A 34 8.39 -13.60 -9.73
C SER A 34 8.46 -12.36 -10.64
N LYS A 35 8.35 -12.56 -11.95
CA LYS A 35 8.62 -11.48 -12.93
C LYS A 35 7.47 -10.47 -13.01
N LEU A 36 6.22 -10.94 -12.95
CA LEU A 36 5.06 -10.09 -13.10
C LEU A 36 4.50 -9.66 -11.75
N GLN A 37 4.10 -10.58 -10.89
CA GLN A 37 3.42 -10.19 -9.66
C GLN A 37 4.34 -9.48 -8.66
N THR A 38 5.45 -10.11 -8.25
CA THR A 38 6.44 -9.48 -7.38
C THR A 38 7.05 -8.24 -8.06
N GLY A 39 7.31 -8.33 -9.37
CA GLY A 39 7.82 -7.21 -10.18
C GLY A 39 6.90 -5.99 -10.19
N THR A 40 5.60 -6.19 -10.24
CA THR A 40 4.61 -5.10 -10.22
C THR A 40 4.64 -4.33 -8.90
N GLY A 41 4.72 -5.02 -7.76
CA GLY A 41 4.83 -4.36 -6.46
C GLY A 41 6.08 -3.48 -6.33
N ALA A 42 7.21 -3.97 -6.83
CA ALA A 42 8.45 -3.17 -6.91
C ALA A 42 8.30 -1.96 -7.84
N SER A 43 7.63 -2.13 -8.98
CA SER A 43 7.39 -1.06 -9.96
C SER A 43 6.51 0.05 -9.39
N HIS A 44 5.42 -0.29 -8.70
CA HIS A 44 4.56 0.69 -8.02
C HIS A 44 5.35 1.48 -6.99
N THR A 45 6.09 0.80 -6.12
CA THR A 45 6.90 1.46 -5.09
C THR A 45 7.90 2.44 -5.70
N LYS A 46 8.62 2.02 -6.74
CA LYS A 46 9.58 2.87 -7.46
C LYS A 46 8.91 4.09 -8.10
N SER A 47 7.71 3.91 -8.67
CA SER A 47 6.96 5.00 -9.29
C SER A 47 6.54 6.06 -8.28
N PHE A 48 6.01 5.65 -7.11
CA PHE A 48 5.62 6.59 -6.06
C PHE A 48 6.81 7.29 -5.41
N ILE A 49 7.95 6.61 -5.25
CA ILE A 49 9.20 7.28 -4.83
C ILE A 49 9.57 8.42 -5.80
N ARG A 50 9.43 8.19 -7.11
CA ARG A 50 9.68 9.23 -8.12
C ARG A 50 8.67 10.36 -8.02
N TYR A 51 7.37 10.05 -7.97
CA TYR A 51 6.31 11.06 -7.87
C TYR A 51 6.45 11.94 -6.64
N LEU A 52 6.82 11.38 -5.48
CA LEU A 52 7.03 12.17 -4.26
C LEU A 52 8.17 13.19 -4.36
N LYS A 53 9.16 12.97 -5.22
CA LYS A 53 10.26 13.92 -5.43
C LYS A 53 9.82 15.16 -6.20
N GLU A 54 8.76 15.04 -6.98
CA GLU A 54 8.26 16.07 -7.90
C GLU A 54 6.92 16.66 -7.43
N PHE A 55 6.23 16.00 -6.48
CA PHE A 55 4.90 16.41 -6.06
C PHE A 55 4.95 17.58 -5.07
N GLU A 56 4.31 18.68 -5.44
CA GLU A 56 4.18 19.87 -4.60
C GLU A 56 2.92 19.76 -3.73
N PHE A 57 3.09 19.44 -2.44
CA PHE A 57 1.98 19.39 -1.48
C PHE A 57 1.39 20.76 -1.17
N GLU A 58 2.12 21.83 -1.43
CA GLU A 58 1.67 23.21 -1.32
C GLU A 58 2.13 24.00 -2.53
N LYS A 59 1.21 24.66 -3.21
CA LYS A 59 1.51 25.48 -4.39
C LYS A 59 0.64 26.72 -4.46
N PRO A 60 1.07 27.81 -5.13
CA PRO A 60 0.21 28.96 -5.39
C PRO A 60 -1.06 28.57 -6.14
N LEU A 61 -2.18 29.22 -5.82
CA LEU A 61 -3.44 28.99 -6.56
C LEU A 61 -3.34 29.43 -8.03
N GLY A 62 -2.57 30.48 -8.30
CA GLY A 62 -2.29 31.02 -9.62
C GLY A 62 -1.93 32.50 -9.57
N ASP A 63 -1.55 33.06 -10.72
CA ASP A 63 -1.09 34.46 -10.81
C ASP A 63 -2.15 35.50 -10.42
N HIS A 64 -3.44 35.13 -10.59
CA HIS A 64 -4.58 35.98 -10.22
C HIS A 64 -4.84 36.04 -8.70
N ALA A 65 -4.21 35.16 -7.93
CA ALA A 65 -4.46 34.99 -6.48
C ALA A 65 -3.16 34.68 -5.73
N LYS A 66 -2.17 35.55 -5.84
CA LYS A 66 -0.79 35.33 -5.32
C LYS A 66 -0.70 35.03 -3.83
N ASN A 67 -1.66 35.48 -3.03
CA ASN A 67 -1.71 35.23 -1.58
C ASN A 67 -2.54 34.01 -1.19
N GLN A 68 -3.06 33.25 -2.18
CA GLN A 68 -3.83 32.04 -1.95
C GLN A 68 -3.02 30.83 -2.37
N ARG A 69 -3.20 29.72 -1.65
CA ARG A 69 -2.49 28.46 -1.88
C ARG A 69 -3.42 27.27 -1.97
N ILE A 70 -3.02 26.32 -2.76
CA ILE A 70 -3.60 24.97 -2.76
C ILE A 70 -2.73 24.14 -1.83
N ILE A 71 -3.34 23.50 -0.82
CA ILE A 71 -2.69 22.59 0.11
C ILE A 71 -3.31 21.21 -0.04
N TYR A 72 -2.48 20.19 -0.24
CA TYR A 72 -2.89 18.80 -0.29
C TYR A 72 -2.65 18.16 1.08
N GLU A 73 -3.71 17.70 1.70
CA GLU A 73 -3.67 17.07 3.03
C GLU A 73 -4.02 15.58 2.94
N PRO A 74 -3.51 14.75 3.89
CA PRO A 74 -3.90 13.35 3.97
C PRO A 74 -5.41 13.21 4.12
N LYS A 75 -6.00 12.20 3.46
CA LYS A 75 -7.44 11.93 3.58
C LYS A 75 -7.85 11.47 4.98
N GLY A 76 -6.93 10.98 5.78
CA GLY A 76 -7.18 10.42 7.10
C GLY A 76 -7.01 8.90 7.12
N VAL A 77 -7.95 8.19 7.73
CA VAL A 77 -7.93 6.73 7.86
C VAL A 77 -8.49 6.08 6.59
N CYS A 78 -7.69 5.23 5.95
CA CYS A 78 -8.05 4.50 4.74
C CYS A 78 -8.27 3.01 5.04
N ALA A 79 -9.45 2.48 4.74
CA ALA A 79 -9.70 1.05 4.69
C ALA A 79 -9.37 0.52 3.29
N LEU A 80 -8.40 -0.38 3.21
CA LEU A 80 -7.88 -0.94 1.97
C LEU A 80 -8.24 -2.43 1.93
N ILE A 81 -9.13 -2.83 1.02
CA ILE A 81 -9.58 -4.21 0.87
C ILE A 81 -9.06 -4.72 -0.48
N THR A 82 -8.43 -5.90 -0.49
CA THR A 82 -7.81 -6.42 -1.72
C THR A 82 -8.30 -7.82 -2.06
N PRO A 83 -8.52 -8.12 -3.36
CA PRO A 83 -8.86 -9.46 -3.83
C PRO A 83 -7.62 -10.38 -3.89
N TRP A 84 -7.86 -11.65 -4.19
CA TRP A 84 -6.86 -12.72 -4.22
C TRP A 84 -6.11 -12.89 -5.55
N ASN A 85 -6.66 -12.40 -6.65
CA ASN A 85 -6.21 -12.77 -8.01
C ASN A 85 -4.88 -12.11 -8.45
N TRP A 86 -4.49 -11.00 -7.83
CA TRP A 86 -3.21 -10.31 -8.02
C TRP A 86 -2.75 -9.69 -6.69
N PRO A 87 -2.43 -10.51 -5.66
CA PRO A 87 -2.34 -10.03 -4.28
C PRO A 87 -1.37 -8.86 -4.11
N ILE A 88 -0.12 -8.98 -4.51
CA ILE A 88 0.88 -7.92 -4.34
C ILE A 88 0.59 -6.69 -5.20
N ASN A 89 0.08 -6.86 -6.41
CA ASN A 89 -0.34 -5.72 -7.23
C ASN A 89 -1.43 -4.91 -6.51
N GLN A 90 -2.47 -5.58 -6.03
CA GLN A 90 -3.59 -4.93 -5.36
C GLN A 90 -3.19 -4.27 -4.04
N VAL A 91 -2.35 -4.94 -3.25
CA VAL A 91 -1.82 -4.40 -1.99
C VAL A 91 -0.99 -3.15 -2.25
N THR A 92 -0.01 -3.23 -3.15
CA THR A 92 0.92 -2.10 -3.38
C THR A 92 0.27 -0.92 -4.08
N LEU A 93 -0.72 -1.14 -4.97
CA LEU A 93 -1.52 -0.07 -5.58
C LEU A 93 -2.33 0.76 -4.59
N LYS A 94 -2.61 0.22 -3.41
CA LYS A 94 -3.37 0.90 -2.36
C LYS A 94 -2.46 1.40 -1.23
N VAL A 95 -1.60 0.54 -0.72
CA VAL A 95 -0.72 0.84 0.44
C VAL A 95 0.32 1.91 0.10
N ILE A 96 1.00 1.79 -1.05
CA ILE A 96 2.09 2.73 -1.38
C ILE A 96 1.58 4.15 -1.59
N PRO A 97 0.51 4.43 -2.37
CA PRO A 97 -0.03 5.78 -2.45
C PRO A 97 -0.58 6.31 -1.13
N ALA A 98 -1.18 5.46 -0.28
CA ALA A 98 -1.65 5.90 1.03
C ALA A 98 -0.46 6.31 1.94
N LEU A 99 0.64 5.55 1.96
CA LEU A 99 1.88 5.94 2.64
C LEU A 99 2.46 7.24 2.06
N ALA A 100 2.49 7.35 0.73
CA ALA A 100 3.03 8.51 0.03
C ALA A 100 2.26 9.81 0.31
N SER A 101 0.94 9.71 0.48
CA SER A 101 0.07 10.84 0.80
C SER A 101 -0.06 11.13 2.30
N GLY A 102 0.62 10.39 3.17
CA GLY A 102 0.59 10.59 4.62
C GLY A 102 -0.68 10.08 5.31
N CYS A 103 -1.46 9.23 4.66
CA CYS A 103 -2.63 8.60 5.27
C CYS A 103 -2.25 7.50 6.26
N THR A 104 -3.06 7.31 7.28
CA THR A 104 -3.08 6.07 8.07
C THR A 104 -4.00 5.06 7.41
N MET A 105 -3.76 3.77 7.62
CA MET A 105 -4.53 2.76 6.92
C MET A 105 -4.71 1.45 7.68
N ILE A 106 -5.76 0.75 7.29
CA ILE A 106 -6.01 -0.63 7.68
C ILE A 106 -6.12 -1.44 6.39
N LEU A 107 -5.23 -2.40 6.19
CA LEU A 107 -5.27 -3.34 5.07
C LEU A 107 -5.99 -4.61 5.49
N LYS A 108 -7.04 -4.98 4.75
CA LYS A 108 -7.66 -6.30 4.80
C LYS A 108 -7.37 -7.03 3.48
N PRO A 109 -6.39 -7.92 3.41
CA PRO A 109 -6.21 -8.78 2.25
C PRO A 109 -7.35 -9.81 2.16
N SER A 110 -7.53 -10.40 0.98
CA SER A 110 -8.40 -11.57 0.87
C SER A 110 -7.92 -12.68 1.80
N GLU A 111 -8.86 -13.36 2.42
CA GLU A 111 -8.61 -14.55 3.26
C GLU A 111 -7.97 -15.70 2.46
N LEU A 112 -8.12 -15.68 1.12
CA LEU A 112 -7.51 -16.67 0.21
C LEU A 112 -6.05 -16.36 -0.12
N ALA A 113 -5.60 -15.11 0.06
CA ALA A 113 -4.25 -14.68 -0.29
C ALA A 113 -3.68 -13.66 0.72
N PRO A 114 -3.50 -14.04 2.00
CA PRO A 114 -3.00 -13.14 3.03
C PRO A 114 -1.48 -13.13 3.17
N LEU A 115 -0.76 -14.17 2.71
CA LEU A 115 0.65 -14.39 3.06
C LEU A 115 1.56 -13.30 2.51
N SER A 116 1.41 -12.94 1.25
CA SER A 116 2.22 -11.89 0.64
C SER A 116 1.93 -10.51 1.26
N ALA A 117 0.69 -10.23 1.67
CA ALA A 117 0.32 -9.01 2.40
C ALA A 117 0.95 -8.97 3.81
N MET A 118 1.08 -10.11 4.49
CA MET A 118 1.77 -10.19 5.79
C MET A 118 3.25 -9.85 5.65
N ILE A 119 3.91 -10.30 4.58
CA ILE A 119 5.30 -9.91 4.30
C ILE A 119 5.40 -8.38 4.08
N ILE A 120 4.44 -7.75 3.42
CA ILE A 120 4.42 -6.28 3.28
C ILE A 120 4.31 -5.59 4.65
N ALA A 121 3.52 -6.14 5.58
CA ALA A 121 3.44 -5.61 6.95
C ALA A 121 4.79 -5.69 7.68
N GLU A 122 5.48 -6.82 7.57
CA GLU A 122 6.84 -6.99 8.12
C GLU A 122 7.82 -5.97 7.53
N LEU A 123 7.78 -5.76 6.21
CA LEU A 123 8.65 -4.80 5.52
C LEU A 123 8.38 -3.35 5.95
N ILE A 124 7.13 -2.98 6.20
CA ILE A 124 6.75 -1.66 6.69
C ILE A 124 7.29 -1.45 8.11
N ASP A 125 7.19 -2.45 8.99
CA ASP A 125 7.75 -2.39 10.34
C ASP A 125 9.29 -2.33 10.31
N GLU A 126 9.94 -3.15 9.49
CA GLU A 126 11.40 -3.14 9.31
C GLU A 126 11.90 -1.81 8.74
N ALA A 127 11.14 -1.18 7.84
CA ALA A 127 11.43 0.14 7.29
C ALA A 127 11.22 1.29 8.31
N LYS A 128 10.70 0.98 9.51
CA LYS A 128 10.49 1.93 10.61
C LYS A 128 9.48 3.04 10.30
N PHE A 129 8.41 2.70 9.58
CA PHE A 129 7.27 3.61 9.53
C PHE A 129 6.71 3.84 10.94
N PRO A 130 6.15 5.02 11.23
CA PRO A 130 5.57 5.31 12.54
C PRO A 130 4.49 4.29 12.92
N LYS A 131 4.43 3.92 14.19
CA LYS A 131 3.42 2.98 14.69
C LYS A 131 2.01 3.51 14.43
N GLY A 132 1.11 2.62 13.98
CA GLY A 132 -0.27 2.97 13.67
C GLY A 132 -0.51 3.55 12.27
N VAL A 133 0.54 3.90 11.53
CA VAL A 133 0.38 4.34 10.12
C VAL A 133 -0.16 3.23 9.25
N PHE A 134 0.36 2.02 9.41
CA PHE A 134 -0.11 0.82 8.73
C PHE A 134 -0.56 -0.24 9.73
N ASN A 135 -1.74 -0.80 9.48
CA ASN A 135 -2.31 -1.88 10.27
C ASN A 135 -2.83 -2.94 9.30
N LEU A 136 -2.65 -4.23 9.63
CA LEU A 136 -3.17 -5.34 8.86
C LEU A 136 -4.15 -6.12 9.70
N VAL A 137 -5.32 -6.43 9.13
CA VAL A 137 -6.32 -7.31 9.74
C VAL A 137 -6.66 -8.43 8.77
N ASN A 138 -6.59 -9.66 9.22
CA ASN A 138 -7.09 -10.80 8.48
C ASN A 138 -8.54 -11.10 8.88
N GLY A 139 -9.30 -11.61 7.95
CA GLY A 139 -10.71 -11.98 8.15
C GLY A 139 -11.45 -12.10 6.83
N ASP A 140 -12.67 -12.57 6.88
CA ASP A 140 -13.56 -12.68 5.73
C ASP A 140 -14.12 -11.34 5.26
N GLY A 141 -14.78 -11.37 4.12
CA GLY A 141 -15.43 -10.19 3.55
C GLY A 141 -16.68 -9.76 4.32
N GLU A 142 -17.47 -10.73 4.81
CA GLU A 142 -18.78 -10.48 5.40
C GLU A 142 -18.68 -9.84 6.78
N ILE A 143 -17.74 -10.27 7.62
CA ILE A 143 -17.60 -9.76 8.98
C ILE A 143 -16.56 -8.63 9.02
N THR A 144 -15.32 -8.93 8.64
CA THR A 144 -14.22 -7.96 8.76
C THR A 144 -14.31 -6.85 7.72
N GLY A 145 -14.72 -7.21 6.49
CA GLY A 145 -14.92 -6.23 5.41
C GLY A 145 -16.06 -5.28 5.71
N ASP A 146 -17.20 -5.79 6.17
CA ASP A 146 -18.37 -4.99 6.54
C ASP A 146 -18.05 -4.05 7.72
N ALA A 147 -17.38 -4.56 8.76
CA ALA A 147 -16.96 -3.76 9.90
C ALA A 147 -16.05 -2.58 9.49
N LEU A 148 -15.14 -2.79 8.53
CA LEU A 148 -14.28 -1.73 8.01
C LEU A 148 -15.05 -0.70 7.17
N THR A 149 -15.99 -1.17 6.34
CA THR A 149 -16.73 -0.29 5.43
C THR A 149 -17.80 0.54 6.14
N SER A 150 -18.30 0.07 7.26
CA SER A 150 -19.30 0.75 8.09
C SER A 150 -18.73 1.57 9.24
N HIS A 151 -17.39 1.52 9.46
CA HIS A 151 -16.78 2.17 10.63
C HIS A 151 -16.79 3.70 10.50
N PRO A 152 -17.31 4.44 11.50
CA PRO A 152 -17.49 5.90 11.41
C PRO A 152 -16.16 6.67 11.31
N ASP A 153 -15.05 6.12 11.79
CA ASP A 153 -13.73 6.77 11.74
C ASP A 153 -12.96 6.48 10.45
N VAL A 154 -13.50 5.68 9.53
CA VAL A 154 -12.91 5.45 8.21
C VAL A 154 -13.29 6.58 7.26
N ASN A 155 -12.30 7.29 6.74
CA ASN A 155 -12.49 8.45 5.87
C ASN A 155 -12.52 8.09 4.38
N MET A 156 -11.92 6.95 4.02
CA MET A 156 -11.87 6.46 2.63
C MET A 156 -11.83 4.94 2.59
N ILE A 157 -12.53 4.37 1.63
CA ILE A 157 -12.52 2.93 1.36
C ILE A 157 -12.02 2.73 -0.08
N SER A 158 -11.10 1.76 -0.24
CA SER A 158 -10.64 1.29 -1.56
C SER A 158 -10.73 -0.24 -1.61
N PHE A 159 -11.51 -0.77 -2.56
CA PHE A 159 -11.72 -2.21 -2.77
C PHE A 159 -11.67 -2.57 -4.26
#